data_181a654245e253273524793a0d1a44f8
#
_entry.id   181a654245e253273524793a0d1a44f8
#
_cell.length_a   1.000
_cell.length_b   1.000
_cell.length_c   1.000
_cell.angle_alpha   90.00
_cell.angle_beta   90.00
_cell.angle_gamma   90.00
#
_symmetry.space_group_name_H-M   'P 1'
#
loop_
_entity.id
_entity.type
_entity.pdbx_description
1 polymer ?
#
loop_
_entity_poly.entity_id
_entity_poly.type
_entity_poly.pdbx_seq_one_letter_code
_entity_poly.pdbx_strand_id
1 'polypeptide(L)'
;MKKITILLFLCISLSAIAEQSLFTKANTAYTNDSIIKAIALYDSILVSGRESSELYYNLGNCYYKNKDWANAIWHYEKSLQLNNNEQAKENLALTKLKIINRIEVLPQIFYKKWWTSTQELLSTKYWQYLAILSIFLALFFKVLNKLLNKNKTKNYIFFLIGALLLLLISNSSYQNKIDKKEGIIFSSPAEIYSEPIESSRTKFTIRLGTKIEIIKRDKDFFEIIESNGESGWILQNTVKEL
;
A
#
# COMPACT_ATOMS: atom_id res chain seq x y z
N MET A 1 9.80 -31.97 -26.52
CA MET A 1 8.96 -31.07 -25.70
C MET A 1 8.90 -31.48 -24.23
N LYS A 2 8.56 -32.74 -23.87
CA LYS A 2 8.48 -33.20 -22.46
C LYS A 2 9.77 -32.98 -21.64
N LYS A 3 10.97 -33.14 -22.24
CA LYS A 3 12.26 -32.93 -21.55
C LYS A 3 12.54 -31.47 -21.22
N ILE A 4 12.10 -30.53 -22.09
CA ILE A 4 12.26 -29.08 -21.88
C ILE A 4 11.32 -28.60 -20.78
N THR A 5 10.08 -29.11 -20.73
CA THR A 5 9.12 -28.80 -19.67
C THR A 5 9.59 -29.31 -18.30
N ILE A 6 10.19 -30.50 -18.23
CA ILE A 6 10.75 -31.06 -16.99
C ILE A 6 11.95 -30.22 -16.52
N LEU A 7 12.83 -29.80 -17.43
CA LEU A 7 13.98 -28.94 -17.10
C LEU A 7 13.55 -27.57 -16.59
N LEU A 8 12.54 -26.97 -17.22
CA LEU A 8 11.95 -25.70 -16.78
C LEU A 8 11.32 -25.82 -15.38
N PHE A 9 10.61 -26.92 -15.12
CA PHE A 9 10.00 -27.18 -13.81
C PHE A 9 11.05 -27.42 -12.73
N LEU A 10 12.17 -28.07 -13.06
CA LEU A 10 13.29 -28.29 -12.16
C LEU A 10 14.01 -26.97 -11.81
N CYS A 11 14.20 -26.08 -12.80
CA CYS A 11 14.81 -24.76 -12.57
C CYS A 11 13.96 -23.88 -11.66
N ILE A 12 12.63 -23.92 -11.81
CA ILE A 12 11.69 -23.16 -10.96
C ILE A 12 11.71 -23.69 -9.52
N SER A 13 11.75 -25.02 -9.33
CA SER A 13 11.79 -25.63 -8.00
C SER A 13 13.11 -25.35 -7.25
N LEU A 14 14.24 -25.36 -7.94
CA LEU A 14 15.55 -25.03 -7.37
C LEU A 14 15.65 -23.58 -6.90
N SER A 15 15.04 -22.64 -7.66
CA SER A 15 14.99 -21.23 -7.28
C SER A 15 14.16 -21.01 -6.02
N ALA A 16 13.03 -21.68 -5.87
CA ALA A 16 12.16 -21.58 -4.70
C ALA A 16 12.83 -22.13 -3.42
N ILE A 17 13.60 -23.23 -3.54
CA ILE A 17 14.34 -23.83 -2.41
C ILE A 17 15.48 -22.89 -1.96
N ALA A 18 16.19 -22.27 -2.89
CA ALA A 18 17.27 -21.34 -2.57
C ALA A 18 16.78 -20.11 -1.80
N GLU A 19 15.61 -19.57 -2.17
CA GLU A 19 14.99 -18.43 -1.51
C GLU A 19 14.53 -18.76 -0.09
N GLN A 20 13.84 -19.87 0.09
CA GLN A 20 13.43 -20.32 1.42
C GLN A 20 14.65 -20.48 2.33
N SER A 21 15.79 -20.89 1.79
CA SER A 21 17.06 -20.93 2.52
C SER A 21 17.57 -19.53 2.87
N LEU A 22 17.50 -18.53 1.97
CA LEU A 22 17.91 -17.15 2.24
C LEU A 22 17.01 -16.49 3.28
N PHE A 23 15.70 -16.63 3.15
CA PHE A 23 14.74 -16.09 4.11
C PHE A 23 14.94 -16.67 5.52
N THR A 24 15.14 -17.99 5.61
CA THR A 24 15.44 -18.65 6.89
C THR A 24 16.76 -18.18 7.49
N LYS A 25 17.80 -17.99 6.67
CA LYS A 25 19.10 -17.45 7.12
C LYS A 25 18.94 -16.00 7.62
N ALA A 26 18.14 -15.19 6.94
CA ALA A 26 17.85 -13.82 7.36
C ALA A 26 17.12 -13.78 8.71
N ASN A 27 16.10 -14.62 8.88
CA ASN A 27 15.40 -14.78 10.16
C ASN A 27 16.36 -15.20 11.29
N THR A 28 17.24 -16.17 11.02
CA THR A 28 18.24 -16.60 12.00
C THR A 28 19.23 -15.48 12.33
N ALA A 29 19.67 -14.69 11.35
CA ALA A 29 20.53 -13.55 11.60
C ALA A 29 19.83 -12.49 12.46
N TYR A 30 18.55 -12.24 12.21
CA TYR A 30 17.72 -11.32 13.00
C TYR A 30 17.57 -11.79 14.46
N THR A 31 17.26 -13.08 14.68
CA THR A 31 17.13 -13.64 16.04
C THR A 31 18.44 -13.65 16.81
N ASN A 32 19.57 -13.78 16.11
CA ASN A 32 20.92 -13.70 16.68
C ASN A 32 21.44 -12.24 16.81
N ASP A 33 20.54 -11.26 16.70
CA ASP A 33 20.83 -9.82 16.77
C ASP A 33 21.86 -9.30 15.75
N SER A 34 22.13 -10.09 14.71
CA SER A 34 23.01 -9.71 13.59
C SER A 34 22.23 -8.90 12.54
N ILE A 35 21.76 -7.72 12.93
CA ILE A 35 20.75 -6.95 12.19
C ILE A 35 21.23 -6.54 10.79
N ILE A 36 22.47 -6.04 10.67
CA ILE A 36 23.03 -5.65 9.35
C ILE A 36 23.11 -6.85 8.39
N LYS A 37 23.48 -8.04 8.91
CA LYS A 37 23.49 -9.26 8.10
C LYS A 37 22.08 -9.69 7.70
N ALA A 38 21.10 -9.54 8.60
CA ALA A 38 19.69 -9.82 8.28
C ALA A 38 19.18 -8.92 7.16
N ILE A 39 19.44 -7.60 7.23
CA ILE A 39 19.10 -6.63 6.19
C ILE A 39 19.70 -7.07 4.84
N ALA A 40 21.01 -7.32 4.78
CA ALA A 40 21.69 -7.71 3.55
C ALA A 40 21.10 -8.99 2.93
N LEU A 41 20.70 -9.97 3.76
CA LEU A 41 20.08 -11.21 3.28
C LEU A 41 18.65 -10.97 2.75
N TYR A 42 17.83 -10.16 3.44
CA TYR A 42 16.51 -9.80 2.96
C TYR A 42 16.57 -8.95 1.69
N ASP A 43 17.49 -7.97 1.63
CA ASP A 43 17.69 -7.15 0.43
C ASP A 43 18.10 -7.99 -0.78
N SER A 44 18.91 -9.05 -0.58
CA SER A 44 19.28 -9.96 -1.66
C SER A 44 18.06 -10.69 -2.25
N ILE A 45 17.03 -10.94 -1.44
CA ILE A 45 15.74 -11.49 -1.91
C ILE A 45 15.00 -10.46 -2.75
N LEU A 46 14.93 -9.19 -2.29
CA LEU A 46 14.31 -8.10 -3.07
C LEU A 46 15.00 -7.87 -4.41
N VAL A 47 16.34 -7.89 -4.44
CA VAL A 47 17.13 -7.74 -5.67
C VAL A 47 16.86 -8.89 -6.66
N SER A 48 16.48 -10.07 -6.18
CA SER A 48 16.04 -11.18 -7.05
C SER A 48 14.65 -10.95 -7.69
N GLY A 49 14.02 -9.80 -7.46
CA GLY A 49 12.71 -9.43 -7.98
C GLY A 49 11.53 -10.04 -7.23
N ARG A 50 11.73 -10.51 -6.02
CA ARG A 50 10.70 -11.15 -5.20
C ARG A 50 10.29 -10.27 -4.05
N GLU A 51 8.99 -10.06 -3.94
CA GLU A 51 8.39 -9.21 -2.93
C GLU A 51 7.27 -9.95 -2.19
N SER A 52 7.22 -9.75 -0.88
CA SER A 52 6.11 -10.21 -0.06
C SER A 52 5.86 -9.27 1.12
N SER A 53 4.64 -9.24 1.62
CA SER A 53 4.31 -8.46 2.81
C SER A 53 5.17 -8.84 4.02
N GLU A 54 5.46 -10.15 4.18
CA GLU A 54 6.29 -10.66 5.27
C GLU A 54 7.76 -10.23 5.13
N LEU A 55 8.31 -10.23 3.91
CA LEU A 55 9.67 -9.79 3.64
C LEU A 55 9.83 -8.31 4.02
N TYR A 56 8.92 -7.46 3.59
CA TYR A 56 8.93 -6.04 3.94
C TYR A 56 8.69 -5.80 5.44
N TYR A 57 7.82 -6.57 6.07
CA TYR A 57 7.61 -6.50 7.51
C TYR A 57 8.91 -6.82 8.29
N ASN A 58 9.61 -7.89 7.91
CA ASN A 58 10.85 -8.30 8.57
C ASN A 58 11.98 -7.28 8.34
N LEU A 59 12.09 -6.70 7.14
CA LEU A 59 13.00 -5.56 6.88
C LEU A 59 12.64 -4.35 7.75
N GLY A 60 11.36 -4.01 7.87
CA GLY A 60 10.88 -2.97 8.79
C GLY A 60 11.35 -3.21 10.22
N ASN A 61 11.24 -4.44 10.72
CA ASN A 61 11.71 -4.81 12.05
C ASN A 61 13.23 -4.68 12.19
N CYS A 62 14.00 -5.04 11.16
CA CYS A 62 15.45 -4.88 11.15
C CYS A 62 15.84 -3.40 11.24
N TYR A 63 15.25 -2.55 10.40
CA TYR A 63 15.51 -1.12 10.41
C TYR A 63 15.04 -0.45 11.71
N TYR A 64 13.92 -0.91 12.28
CA TYR A 64 13.47 -0.45 13.60
C TYR A 64 14.51 -0.74 14.69
N LYS A 65 15.04 -1.97 14.75
CA LYS A 65 16.12 -2.33 15.69
C LYS A 65 17.39 -1.51 15.44
N ASN A 66 17.69 -1.20 14.19
CA ASN A 66 18.82 -0.37 13.79
C ASN A 66 18.59 1.15 14.03
N LYS A 67 17.41 1.53 14.55
CA LYS A 67 16.99 2.93 14.77
C LYS A 67 16.92 3.79 13.50
N ASP A 68 16.83 3.17 12.35
CA ASP A 68 16.60 3.82 11.06
C ASP A 68 15.10 3.92 10.81
N TRP A 69 14.50 4.98 11.40
CA TRP A 69 13.05 5.13 11.43
C TRP A 69 12.43 5.34 10.05
N ALA A 70 13.11 6.04 9.13
CA ALA A 70 12.58 6.28 7.80
C ALA A 70 12.50 4.99 6.98
N ASN A 71 13.57 4.18 6.98
CA ASN A 71 13.55 2.87 6.34
C ASN A 71 12.54 1.94 7.00
N ALA A 72 12.44 1.92 8.35
CA ALA A 72 11.44 1.11 9.04
C ALA A 72 10.01 1.47 8.59
N ILE A 73 9.67 2.76 8.56
CA ILE A 73 8.37 3.25 8.10
C ILE A 73 8.12 2.85 6.65
N TRP A 74 9.09 3.07 5.76
CA TRP A 74 8.94 2.75 4.34
C TRP A 74 8.65 1.27 4.13
N HIS A 75 9.38 0.38 4.82
CA HIS A 75 9.19 -1.06 4.68
C HIS A 75 7.87 -1.54 5.29
N TYR A 76 7.43 -0.99 6.42
CA TYR A 76 6.11 -1.31 6.96
C TYR A 76 4.98 -0.82 6.05
N GLU A 77 5.08 0.37 5.48
CA GLU A 77 4.09 0.87 4.50
C GLU A 77 4.06 -0.02 3.25
N LYS A 78 5.22 -0.47 2.72
CA LYS A 78 5.29 -1.46 1.63
C LYS A 78 4.63 -2.79 1.99
N SER A 79 4.87 -3.29 3.21
CA SER A 79 4.20 -4.50 3.71
C SER A 79 2.67 -4.36 3.66
N LEU A 80 2.15 -3.22 4.11
CA LEU A 80 0.72 -2.92 4.14
C LEU A 80 0.10 -2.73 2.74
N GLN A 81 0.87 -2.21 1.77
CA GLN A 81 0.40 -2.13 0.38
C GLN A 81 0.16 -3.51 -0.24
N LEU A 82 1.00 -4.49 0.09
CA LEU A 82 0.89 -5.84 -0.45
C LEU A 82 -0.20 -6.67 0.22
N ASN A 83 -0.33 -6.55 1.54
CA ASN A 83 -1.33 -7.28 2.33
C ASN A 83 -1.66 -6.54 3.63
N ASN A 84 -2.88 -6.73 4.15
CA ASN A 84 -3.27 -6.20 5.45
C ASN A 84 -2.57 -6.99 6.57
N ASN A 85 -1.35 -6.56 6.91
CA ASN A 85 -0.54 -7.14 7.98
C ASN A 85 -0.74 -6.32 9.26
N GLU A 86 -1.52 -6.83 10.21
CA GLU A 86 -1.83 -6.11 11.45
C GLU A 86 -0.58 -5.82 12.29
N GLN A 87 0.39 -6.74 12.32
CA GLN A 87 1.66 -6.54 13.02
C GLN A 87 2.49 -5.40 12.39
N ALA A 88 2.51 -5.31 11.05
CA ALA A 88 3.17 -4.19 10.37
C ALA A 88 2.49 -2.86 10.70
N LYS A 89 1.17 -2.84 10.81
CA LYS A 89 0.40 -1.65 11.18
C LYS A 89 0.69 -1.18 12.61
N GLU A 90 0.75 -2.10 13.56
CA GLU A 90 1.11 -1.80 14.95
C GLU A 90 2.55 -1.27 15.05
N ASN A 91 3.52 -1.97 14.42
CA ASN A 91 4.92 -1.56 14.45
C ASN A 91 5.15 -0.24 13.72
N LEU A 92 4.43 0.03 12.62
CA LEU A 92 4.40 1.32 11.95
C LEU A 92 3.94 2.44 12.89
N ALA A 93 2.85 2.21 13.62
CA ALA A 93 2.35 3.18 14.59
C ALA A 93 3.38 3.47 15.69
N LEU A 94 4.01 2.42 16.23
CA LEU A 94 5.10 2.56 17.24
C LEU A 94 6.32 3.31 16.66
N THR A 95 6.68 3.03 15.39
CA THR A 95 7.82 3.70 14.74
C THR A 95 7.54 5.19 14.54
N LYS A 96 6.32 5.53 14.11
CA LYS A 96 5.89 6.94 13.97
C LYS A 96 5.97 7.72 15.28
N LEU A 97 5.89 7.06 16.45
CA LEU A 97 6.09 7.70 17.77
C LEU A 97 7.54 8.09 18.03
N LYS A 98 8.52 7.48 17.33
CA LYS A 98 9.94 7.80 17.48
C LYS A 98 10.36 9.05 16.72
N ILE A 99 9.55 9.51 15.78
CA ILE A 99 9.79 10.76 15.04
C ILE A 99 9.37 11.92 15.94
N ILE A 100 10.31 12.79 16.27
CA ILE A 100 10.08 13.99 17.07
C ILE A 100 9.28 15.00 16.22
N ASN A 101 8.27 15.65 16.79
CA ASN A 101 7.29 16.53 16.16
C ASN A 101 6.35 15.80 15.20
N ARG A 102 5.31 15.24 15.76
CA ARG A 102 4.16 14.77 14.99
C ARG A 102 3.44 15.95 14.36
N ILE A 103 3.20 15.82 13.07
CA ILE A 103 2.31 16.74 12.39
C ILE A 103 0.89 16.34 12.78
N GLU A 104 0.12 17.30 13.29
CA GLU A 104 -1.29 17.08 13.55
C GLU A 104 -2.01 16.90 12.20
N VAL A 105 -2.50 15.69 11.98
CA VAL A 105 -3.30 15.39 10.79
C VAL A 105 -4.60 16.18 10.88
N LEU A 106 -4.91 16.96 9.85
CA LEU A 106 -6.18 17.69 9.80
C LEU A 106 -7.35 16.71 9.95
N PRO A 107 -8.33 17.00 10.81
CA PRO A 107 -9.50 16.16 10.96
C PRO A 107 -10.26 16.07 9.63
N GLN A 108 -10.37 14.85 9.12
CA GLN A 108 -11.14 14.62 7.89
C GLN A 108 -12.62 14.92 8.12
N ILE A 109 -13.27 15.51 7.13
CA ILE A 109 -14.72 15.74 7.13
C ILE A 109 -15.42 14.37 7.28
N PHE A 110 -16.40 14.28 8.17
CA PHE A 110 -17.02 13.01 8.60
C PHE A 110 -17.48 12.10 7.45
N TYR A 111 -18.07 12.67 6.38
CA TYR A 111 -18.53 11.87 5.23
C TYR A 111 -17.36 11.29 4.42
N LYS A 112 -16.23 12.01 4.30
CA LYS A 112 -15.02 11.52 3.64
C LYS A 112 -14.41 10.35 4.42
N LYS A 113 -14.34 10.49 5.75
CA LYS A 113 -13.88 9.42 6.65
C LYS A 113 -14.78 8.18 6.54
N TRP A 114 -16.10 8.38 6.56
CA TRP A 114 -17.05 7.28 6.41
C TRP A 114 -16.92 6.58 5.05
N TRP A 115 -16.75 7.35 3.96
CA TRP A 115 -16.56 6.79 2.62
C TRP A 115 -15.27 5.99 2.50
N THR A 116 -14.14 6.51 2.97
CA THR A 116 -12.85 5.79 2.97
C THR A 116 -12.92 4.54 3.84
N SER A 117 -13.49 4.62 5.04
CA SER A 117 -13.68 3.44 5.90
C SER A 117 -14.54 2.37 5.23
N THR A 118 -15.57 2.74 4.48
CA THR A 118 -16.39 1.79 3.72
C THR A 118 -15.56 1.08 2.64
N GLN A 119 -14.71 1.82 1.92
CA GLN A 119 -13.84 1.24 0.88
C GLN A 119 -12.79 0.27 1.45
N GLU A 120 -12.31 0.53 2.67
CA GLU A 120 -11.31 -0.27 3.36
C GLU A 120 -11.86 -1.54 4.01
N LEU A 121 -13.20 -1.67 4.18
CA LEU A 121 -13.82 -2.86 4.77
C LEU A 121 -13.49 -4.14 4.01
N LEU A 122 -13.41 -4.05 2.68
CA LEU A 122 -13.09 -5.18 1.82
C LEU A 122 -12.09 -4.77 0.74
N SER A 123 -11.29 -5.71 0.28
CA SER A 123 -10.44 -5.43 -0.89
C SER A 123 -11.30 -5.22 -2.14
N THR A 124 -10.76 -4.47 -3.11
CA THR A 124 -11.45 -4.14 -4.39
C THR A 124 -12.03 -5.39 -5.08
N LYS A 125 -11.32 -6.53 -5.03
CA LYS A 125 -11.77 -7.80 -5.62
C LYS A 125 -13.05 -8.33 -4.97
N TYR A 126 -13.16 -8.24 -3.63
CA TYR A 126 -14.37 -8.71 -2.93
C TYR A 126 -15.59 -7.83 -3.24
N TRP A 127 -15.41 -6.52 -3.39
CA TRP A 127 -16.49 -5.65 -3.86
C TRP A 127 -17.00 -6.05 -5.25
N GLN A 128 -16.09 -6.44 -6.17
CA GLN A 128 -16.44 -6.96 -7.50
C GLN A 128 -17.21 -8.28 -7.41
N TYR A 129 -16.77 -9.23 -6.57
CA TYR A 129 -17.48 -10.51 -6.39
C TYR A 129 -18.88 -10.31 -5.83
N LEU A 130 -19.07 -9.39 -4.88
CA LEU A 130 -20.38 -9.05 -4.36
C LEU A 130 -21.29 -8.43 -5.43
N ALA A 131 -20.74 -7.57 -6.28
CA ALA A 131 -21.49 -7.00 -7.40
C ALA A 131 -21.94 -8.07 -8.40
N ILE A 132 -21.06 -9.00 -8.77
CA ILE A 132 -21.38 -10.14 -9.64
C ILE A 132 -22.47 -11.01 -9.00
N LEU A 133 -22.34 -11.35 -7.73
CA LEU A 133 -23.34 -12.11 -6.98
C LEU A 133 -24.71 -11.41 -7.00
N SER A 134 -24.73 -10.09 -6.81
CA SER A 134 -25.95 -9.29 -6.85
C SER A 134 -26.61 -9.32 -8.23
N ILE A 135 -25.84 -9.32 -9.33
CA ILE A 135 -26.37 -9.49 -10.69
C ILE A 135 -26.97 -10.88 -10.87
N PHE A 136 -26.32 -11.94 -10.40
CA PHE A 136 -26.86 -13.29 -10.47
C PHE A 136 -28.19 -13.41 -9.68
N LEU A 137 -28.29 -12.79 -8.50
CA LEU A 137 -29.53 -12.75 -7.74
C LEU A 137 -30.63 -11.98 -8.49
N ALA A 138 -30.28 -10.87 -9.15
CA ALA A 138 -31.25 -10.14 -10.00
C ALA A 138 -31.81 -11.02 -11.11
N LEU A 139 -30.96 -11.76 -11.82
CA LEU A 139 -31.36 -12.68 -12.87
C LEU A 139 -32.23 -13.83 -12.31
N PHE A 140 -31.81 -14.41 -11.20
CA PHE A 140 -32.55 -15.46 -10.51
C PHE A 140 -33.97 -14.98 -10.15
N PHE A 141 -34.13 -13.85 -9.48
CA PHE A 141 -35.45 -13.33 -9.12
C PHE A 141 -36.27 -12.91 -10.33
N LYS A 142 -35.65 -12.43 -11.41
CA LYS A 142 -36.35 -12.15 -12.66
C LYS A 142 -36.96 -13.43 -13.29
N VAL A 143 -36.16 -14.50 -13.35
CA VAL A 143 -36.62 -15.81 -13.84
C VAL A 143 -37.70 -16.39 -12.92
N LEU A 144 -37.49 -16.36 -11.60
CA LEU A 144 -38.44 -16.86 -10.61
C LEU A 144 -39.80 -16.15 -10.71
N ASN A 145 -39.79 -14.82 -10.84
CA ASN A 145 -41.00 -14.00 -11.03
C ASN A 145 -41.76 -14.41 -12.28
N LYS A 146 -41.05 -14.73 -13.38
CA LYS A 146 -41.66 -15.22 -14.63
C LYS A 146 -42.28 -16.58 -14.45
N LEU A 147 -41.61 -17.52 -13.79
CA LEU A 147 -42.08 -18.88 -13.53
C LEU A 147 -43.30 -18.88 -12.60
N LEU A 148 -43.36 -17.99 -11.62
CA LEU A 148 -44.46 -17.88 -10.68
C LEU A 148 -45.61 -16.95 -11.15
N ASN A 149 -45.59 -16.53 -12.41
CA ASN A 149 -46.54 -15.56 -12.98
C ASN A 149 -46.70 -14.27 -12.18
N LYS A 150 -45.65 -13.88 -11.42
CA LYS A 150 -45.62 -12.65 -10.61
C LYS A 150 -44.98 -11.48 -11.38
N ASN A 151 -45.41 -11.24 -12.61
CA ASN A 151 -44.83 -10.26 -13.53
C ASN A 151 -44.90 -8.80 -13.00
N LYS A 152 -45.73 -8.50 -12.00
CA LYS A 152 -45.84 -7.17 -11.36
C LYS A 152 -44.73 -6.87 -10.34
N THR A 153 -44.08 -7.92 -9.80
CA THR A 153 -43.02 -7.71 -8.81
C THR A 153 -41.68 -7.39 -9.47
N LYS A 154 -41.10 -6.28 -9.10
CA LYS A 154 -39.85 -5.76 -9.67
C LYS A 154 -38.66 -5.85 -8.68
N ASN A 155 -38.72 -6.82 -7.76
CA ASN A 155 -37.69 -7.02 -6.73
C ASN A 155 -36.27 -7.24 -7.30
N TYR A 156 -36.16 -7.75 -8.53
CA TYR A 156 -34.87 -7.88 -9.21
C TYR A 156 -34.17 -6.52 -9.44
N ILE A 157 -34.94 -5.42 -9.53
CA ILE A 157 -34.39 -4.07 -9.70
C ILE A 157 -33.58 -3.65 -8.46
N PHE A 158 -34.01 -4.06 -7.27
CA PHE A 158 -33.27 -3.79 -6.03
C PHE A 158 -31.84 -4.37 -6.09
N PHE A 159 -31.70 -5.61 -6.57
CA PHE A 159 -30.40 -6.24 -6.75
C PHE A 159 -29.54 -5.57 -7.84
N LEU A 160 -30.17 -5.05 -8.91
CA LEU A 160 -29.45 -4.31 -9.94
C LEU A 160 -28.92 -2.97 -9.40
N ILE A 161 -29.71 -2.25 -8.61
CA ILE A 161 -29.26 -1.02 -7.95
C ILE A 161 -28.13 -1.34 -6.97
N GLY A 162 -28.28 -2.41 -6.18
CA GLY A 162 -27.23 -2.90 -5.28
C GLY A 162 -25.93 -3.21 -6.02
N ALA A 163 -26.01 -3.92 -7.15
CA ALA A 163 -24.83 -4.21 -7.99
C ALA A 163 -24.15 -2.93 -8.49
N LEU A 164 -24.93 -1.93 -8.94
CA LEU A 164 -24.39 -0.65 -9.39
C LEU A 164 -23.65 0.06 -8.27
N LEU A 165 -24.23 0.12 -7.05
CA LEU A 165 -23.59 0.74 -5.89
C LEU A 165 -22.29 0.03 -5.51
N LEU A 166 -22.28 -1.32 -5.51
CA LEU A 166 -21.09 -2.12 -5.24
C LEU A 166 -19.98 -1.88 -6.27
N LEU A 167 -20.33 -1.73 -7.55
CA LEU A 167 -19.39 -1.37 -8.61
C LEU A 167 -18.82 0.04 -8.42
N LEU A 168 -19.64 1.01 -8.00
CA LEU A 168 -19.16 2.37 -7.71
C LEU A 168 -18.17 2.38 -6.54
N ILE A 169 -18.46 1.62 -5.47
CA ILE A 169 -17.52 1.45 -4.34
C ILE A 169 -16.23 0.79 -4.81
N SER A 170 -16.33 -0.29 -5.60
CA SER A 170 -15.17 -0.98 -6.16
C SER A 170 -14.30 -0.08 -7.02
N ASN A 171 -14.91 0.68 -7.94
CA ASN A 171 -14.19 1.60 -8.80
C ASN A 171 -13.50 2.70 -7.99
N SER A 172 -14.19 3.29 -7.01
CA SER A 172 -13.59 4.31 -6.15
C SER A 172 -12.45 3.76 -5.29
N SER A 173 -12.59 2.52 -4.76
CA SER A 173 -11.51 1.82 -4.05
C SER A 173 -10.30 1.54 -4.95
N TYR A 174 -10.53 1.23 -6.22
CA TYR A 174 -9.48 0.99 -7.21
C TYR A 174 -8.73 2.28 -7.55
N GLN A 175 -9.44 3.36 -7.86
CA GLN A 175 -8.85 4.66 -8.17
C GLN A 175 -8.02 5.19 -7.00
N ASN A 176 -8.54 5.12 -5.78
CA ASN A 176 -7.80 5.54 -4.59
C ASN A 176 -6.47 4.80 -4.39
N LYS A 177 -6.35 3.55 -4.88
CA LYS A 177 -5.10 2.79 -4.81
C LYS A 177 -4.10 3.15 -5.91
N ILE A 178 -4.59 3.51 -7.09
CA ILE A 178 -3.73 3.80 -8.25
C ILE A 178 -3.30 5.27 -8.26
N ASP A 179 -4.21 6.18 -7.93
CA ASP A 179 -3.96 7.62 -8.05
C ASP A 179 -3.12 8.18 -6.90
N LYS A 180 -3.14 7.52 -5.73
CA LYS A 180 -2.32 7.94 -4.60
C LYS A 180 -0.87 7.51 -4.80
N LYS A 181 -0.08 8.42 -5.29
CA LYS A 181 1.37 8.31 -5.21
C LYS A 181 1.82 8.86 -3.89
N GLU A 182 2.40 8.04 -3.07
CA GLU A 182 2.87 8.40 -1.74
C GLU A 182 4.39 8.21 -1.66
N GLY A 183 5.02 8.91 -0.74
CA GLY A 183 6.45 8.76 -0.49
C GLY A 183 6.80 9.03 0.97
N ILE A 184 7.97 8.58 1.36
CA ILE A 184 8.55 8.84 2.69
C ILE A 184 9.74 9.75 2.54
N ILE A 185 9.87 10.74 3.41
CA ILE A 185 11.02 11.68 3.46
C ILE A 185 12.24 10.96 4.05
N PHE A 186 13.37 11.04 3.35
CA PHE A 186 14.63 10.40 3.72
C PHE A 186 15.75 11.41 4.08
N SER A 187 15.51 12.69 3.94
CA SER A 187 16.44 13.72 4.42
C SER A 187 15.84 14.53 5.58
N SER A 188 16.69 15.11 6.43
CA SER A 188 16.23 15.91 7.56
C SER A 188 17.22 17.04 7.86
N PRO A 189 16.74 18.30 7.84
CA PRO A 189 15.40 18.73 7.41
C PRO A 189 15.27 18.68 5.88
N ALA A 190 14.08 18.31 5.39
CA ALA A 190 13.75 18.43 3.97
C ALA A 190 13.07 19.77 3.72
N GLU A 191 13.63 20.59 2.87
CA GLU A 191 13.08 21.91 2.55
C GLU A 191 11.98 21.80 1.51
N ILE A 192 10.89 22.51 1.75
CA ILE A 192 9.76 22.61 0.84
C ILE A 192 9.73 23.99 0.22
N TYR A 193 9.86 24.01 -1.09
CA TYR A 193 9.99 25.22 -1.90
C TYR A 193 8.63 25.71 -2.41
N SER A 194 8.53 27.01 -2.68
CA SER A 194 7.32 27.61 -3.31
C SER A 194 7.18 27.25 -4.78
N GLU A 195 8.29 27.03 -5.47
CA GLU A 195 8.41 26.71 -6.90
C GLU A 195 9.42 25.56 -7.11
N PRO A 196 9.39 24.84 -8.24
CA PRO A 196 10.30 23.73 -8.51
C PRO A 196 11.72 24.18 -8.89
N ILE A 197 12.31 25.06 -8.08
CA ILE A 197 13.66 25.64 -8.23
C ILE A 197 14.28 25.79 -6.85
N GLU A 198 15.51 25.31 -6.65
CA GLU A 198 16.21 25.38 -5.35
C GLU A 198 16.45 26.82 -4.85
N SER A 199 16.55 27.80 -5.76
CA SER A 199 16.68 29.21 -5.40
C SER A 199 15.36 29.87 -4.97
N SER A 200 14.23 29.17 -5.04
CA SER A 200 12.96 29.72 -4.62
C SER A 200 12.83 29.75 -3.09
N ARG A 201 11.82 30.50 -2.62
CA ARG A 201 11.59 30.65 -1.19
C ARG A 201 11.20 29.30 -0.56
N THR A 202 11.90 28.92 0.52
CA THR A 202 11.48 27.83 1.40
C THR A 202 10.20 28.22 2.14
N LYS A 203 9.14 27.44 1.98
CA LYS A 203 7.85 27.65 2.67
C LYS A 203 7.88 27.11 4.10
N PHE A 204 8.31 25.86 4.23
CA PHE A 204 8.45 25.14 5.50
C PHE A 204 9.44 23.98 5.33
N THR A 205 9.68 23.25 6.40
CA THR A 205 10.54 22.05 6.38
C THR A 205 9.78 20.84 6.90
N ILE A 206 10.05 19.69 6.29
CA ILE A 206 9.49 18.40 6.71
C ILE A 206 10.62 17.53 7.28
N ARG A 207 10.26 16.68 8.22
CA ARG A 207 11.21 15.80 8.88
C ARG A 207 11.29 14.43 8.23
N LEU A 208 12.42 13.78 8.49
CA LEU A 208 12.70 12.38 8.15
C LEU A 208 11.52 11.47 8.59
N GLY A 209 11.15 10.51 7.73
CA GLY A 209 10.11 9.52 8.04
C GLY A 209 8.67 10.02 7.87
N THR A 210 8.47 11.29 7.52
CA THR A 210 7.13 11.81 7.23
C THR A 210 6.60 11.22 5.94
N LYS A 211 5.35 10.75 5.95
CA LYS A 211 4.63 10.29 4.77
C LYS A 211 3.96 11.48 4.08
N ILE A 212 4.16 11.60 2.79
CA ILE A 212 3.62 12.66 1.94
C ILE A 212 2.85 12.08 0.76
N GLU A 213 1.92 12.85 0.21
CA GLU A 213 1.23 12.55 -1.05
C GLU A 213 1.92 13.34 -2.19
N ILE A 214 2.26 12.63 -3.27
CA ILE A 214 2.92 13.20 -4.46
C ILE A 214 1.83 13.49 -5.49
N ILE A 215 1.65 14.78 -5.82
CA ILE A 215 0.62 15.26 -6.75
C ILE A 215 1.16 15.31 -8.17
N LYS A 216 2.37 15.80 -8.34
CA LYS A 216 2.98 16.04 -9.65
C LYS A 216 4.48 15.83 -9.60
N ARG A 217 5.05 15.47 -10.75
CA ARG A 217 6.50 15.46 -10.97
C ARG A 217 6.86 16.53 -11.98
N ASP A 218 7.86 17.34 -11.67
CA ASP A 218 8.44 18.33 -12.59
C ASP A 218 9.96 18.34 -12.47
N LYS A 219 10.66 17.90 -13.51
CA LYS A 219 12.13 17.71 -13.55
C LYS A 219 12.61 16.93 -12.31
N ASP A 220 13.43 17.58 -11.47
CA ASP A 220 14.02 17.00 -10.27
C ASP A 220 13.18 17.22 -9.00
N PHE A 221 11.95 17.74 -9.14
CA PHE A 221 11.05 18.05 -8.04
C PHE A 221 9.77 17.24 -8.06
N PHE A 222 9.24 17.02 -6.86
CA PHE A 222 7.86 16.58 -6.63
C PHE A 222 7.03 17.73 -6.04
N GLU A 223 5.85 17.98 -6.59
CA GLU A 223 4.82 18.73 -5.90
C GLU A 223 4.13 17.79 -4.91
N ILE A 224 4.11 18.18 -3.64
CA ILE A 224 3.59 17.34 -2.56
C ILE A 224 2.51 18.04 -1.76
N ILE A 225 1.67 17.21 -1.12
CA ILE A 225 0.77 17.64 -0.05
C ILE A 225 1.11 16.85 1.21
N GLU A 226 1.29 17.57 2.31
CA GLU A 226 1.46 17.00 3.64
C GLU A 226 0.09 16.69 4.29
N SER A 227 0.08 15.84 5.31
CA SER A 227 -1.17 15.44 6.00
C SER A 227 -1.91 16.60 6.70
N ASN A 228 -1.24 17.73 6.95
CA ASN A 228 -1.84 18.97 7.44
C ASN A 228 -2.47 19.82 6.33
N GLY A 229 -2.39 19.40 5.05
CA GLY A 229 -2.92 20.12 3.89
C GLY A 229 -1.98 21.16 3.29
N GLU A 230 -0.79 21.37 3.85
CA GLU A 230 0.21 22.24 3.26
C GLU A 230 0.84 21.61 2.02
N SER A 231 1.09 22.42 0.99
CA SER A 231 1.67 21.98 -0.28
C SER A 231 2.89 22.78 -0.68
N GLY A 232 3.75 22.18 -1.48
CA GLY A 232 4.92 22.79 -2.05
C GLY A 232 5.77 21.81 -2.83
N TRP A 233 6.97 22.21 -3.20
CA TRP A 233 7.89 21.46 -4.02
C TRP A 233 9.06 20.93 -3.21
N ILE A 234 9.44 19.68 -3.43
CA ILE A 234 10.57 19.02 -2.78
C ILE A 234 11.47 18.34 -3.82
N LEU A 235 12.75 18.27 -3.56
CA LEU A 235 13.70 17.53 -4.39
C LEU A 235 13.37 16.01 -4.37
N GLN A 236 13.34 15.39 -5.54
CA GLN A 236 13.00 13.97 -5.69
C GLN A 236 13.96 13.05 -4.93
N ASN A 237 15.26 13.40 -4.88
CA ASN A 237 16.27 12.60 -4.19
C ASN A 237 16.10 12.54 -2.66
N THR A 238 15.26 13.41 -2.09
CA THR A 238 14.94 13.43 -0.66
C THR A 238 13.76 12.54 -0.30
N VAL A 239 13.06 11.99 -1.30
CA VAL A 239 11.83 11.20 -1.16
C VAL A 239 12.04 9.81 -1.74
N LYS A 240 11.62 8.80 -1.00
CA LYS A 240 11.51 7.42 -1.52
C LYS A 240 10.04 7.09 -1.75
N GLU A 241 9.67 6.90 -3.01
CA GLU A 241 8.29 6.54 -3.41
C GLU A 241 7.89 5.17 -2.82
N LEU A 242 6.62 5.05 -2.50
CA LEU A 242 6.00 3.84 -1.95
C LEU A 242 5.40 2.95 -3.04
#